data_2bdad948782c3c0d7886d382d966635a
#
_entry.id   2bdad948782c3c0d7886d382d966635a
#
_cell.length_a   1.000
_cell.length_b   1.000
_cell.length_c   1.000
_cell.angle_alpha   90.00
_cell.angle_beta   90.00
_cell.angle_gamma   90.00
#
_symmetry.space_group_name_H-M   'P 1'
#
loop_
_entity.id
_entity.type
_entity.pdbx_description
1 polymer ?
#
loop_
_entity_poly.entity_id
_entity_poly.type
_entity_poly.pdbx_seq_one_letter_code
_entity_poly.pdbx_strand_id
1 'polypeptide(L)'
;MSFEEDFYAFLQEHRISGGFTPVPVVARSEAEAMAQQAELEALVGQTSFVVEDRWRSRPEQMRARILAHAGVFTQVYARNCELRRIDKPTAAAFLKQSHDYADALCRYRYGLFLKRLTGEKQYGAAPVLEQGTLVAVAEFSNLRNLDLDGIRSRSCQWIRYASLPGIRVEGGMGKVLGGLLKDADPDDVMTYADLEWSDGGAYRALGFDFVDLRRPVLFRIDPFTWTRTAVGSRKDVSAPADSPLWYLNFGSARYRLRLR
;
A
#
# COMPACT_ATOMS: atom_id res chain seq x y z
N MET A 1 -20.40 17.69 -8.45
CA MET A 1 -20.38 16.82 -7.26
C MET A 1 -19.06 17.08 -6.55
N SER A 2 -19.09 17.40 -5.26
CA SER A 2 -17.87 17.55 -4.45
C SER A 2 -17.18 16.19 -4.30
N PHE A 3 -15.92 16.19 -3.82
CA PHE A 3 -15.23 14.94 -3.49
C PHE A 3 -15.99 14.12 -2.45
N GLU A 4 -16.47 14.78 -1.40
CA GLU A 4 -17.18 14.11 -0.30
C GLU A 4 -18.52 13.54 -0.76
N GLU A 5 -19.28 14.25 -1.58
CA GLU A 5 -20.53 13.73 -2.16
C GLU A 5 -20.28 12.47 -3.01
N ASP A 6 -19.26 12.46 -3.88
CA ASP A 6 -18.89 11.30 -4.70
C ASP A 6 -18.41 10.14 -3.82
N PHE A 7 -17.62 10.42 -2.79
CA PHE A 7 -17.14 9.43 -1.84
C PHE A 7 -18.29 8.76 -1.06
N TYR A 8 -19.20 9.55 -0.48
CA TYR A 8 -20.33 8.98 0.27
C TYR A 8 -21.33 8.27 -0.64
N ALA A 9 -21.56 8.74 -1.85
CA ALA A 9 -22.38 8.04 -2.84
C ALA A 9 -21.79 6.66 -3.18
N PHE A 10 -20.47 6.57 -3.35
CA PHE A 10 -19.77 5.30 -3.56
C PHE A 10 -19.92 4.33 -2.37
N LEU A 11 -19.76 4.81 -1.13
CA LEU A 11 -19.97 3.96 0.05
C LEU A 11 -21.41 3.44 0.13
N GLN A 12 -22.38 4.31 -0.14
CA GLN A 12 -23.79 3.95 -0.14
C GLN A 12 -24.13 2.91 -1.21
N GLU A 13 -23.65 3.08 -2.44
CA GLU A 13 -23.82 2.13 -3.55
C GLU A 13 -23.36 0.72 -3.16
N HIS A 14 -22.22 0.64 -2.46
CA HIS A 14 -21.64 -0.62 -2.03
C HIS A 14 -22.06 -1.08 -0.63
N ARG A 15 -23.00 -0.38 0.02
CA ARG A 15 -23.51 -0.67 1.37
C ARG A 15 -22.42 -0.76 2.43
N ILE A 16 -21.41 0.11 2.33
CA ILE A 16 -20.30 0.20 3.28
C ILE A 16 -20.67 1.22 4.35
N SER A 17 -20.72 0.77 5.60
CA SER A 17 -21.04 1.61 6.76
C SER A 17 -19.80 1.82 7.63
N GLY A 18 -19.13 2.98 7.49
CA GLY A 18 -18.02 3.37 8.35
C GLY A 18 -16.66 2.77 7.99
N GLY A 19 -15.67 3.03 8.85
CA GLY A 19 -14.29 2.56 8.68
C GLY A 19 -13.44 3.42 7.74
N PHE A 20 -14.01 4.49 7.14
CA PHE A 20 -13.31 5.39 6.23
C PHE A 20 -13.65 6.84 6.53
N THR A 21 -12.63 7.71 6.47
CA THR A 21 -12.74 9.15 6.64
C THR A 21 -12.25 9.85 5.38
N PRO A 22 -13.11 10.63 4.69
CA PRO A 22 -12.67 11.44 3.57
C PRO A 22 -11.82 12.60 4.07
N VAL A 23 -10.71 12.88 3.38
CA VAL A 23 -9.80 13.98 3.69
C VAL A 23 -9.71 14.89 2.47
N PRO A 24 -10.48 15.98 2.43
CA PRO A 24 -10.41 16.96 1.35
C PRO A 24 -9.05 17.68 1.39
N VAL A 25 -8.51 17.96 0.20
CA VAL A 25 -7.23 18.66 0.06
C VAL A 25 -7.53 20.15 -0.21
N VAL A 26 -7.63 20.91 0.87
CA VAL A 26 -8.02 22.34 0.83
C VAL A 26 -6.92 23.29 1.30
N ALA A 27 -5.91 22.80 1.99
CA ALA A 27 -4.83 23.61 2.55
C ALA A 27 -4.05 24.35 1.46
N ARG A 28 -3.81 25.65 1.68
CA ARG A 28 -3.07 26.56 0.79
C ARG A 28 -1.65 26.86 1.30
N SER A 29 -1.32 26.39 2.50
CA SER A 29 -0.03 26.56 3.15
C SER A 29 0.37 25.31 3.94
N GLU A 30 1.65 25.21 4.29
CA GLU A 30 2.16 24.17 5.18
C GLU A 30 1.48 24.20 6.55
N ALA A 31 1.26 25.41 7.09
CA ALA A 31 0.62 25.58 8.39
C ALA A 31 -0.83 25.09 8.41
N GLU A 32 -1.58 25.33 7.33
CA GLU A 32 -2.94 24.80 7.19
C GLU A 32 -2.95 23.27 7.04
N ALA A 33 -2.00 22.70 6.30
CA ALA A 33 -1.87 21.24 6.17
C ALA A 33 -1.51 20.58 7.52
N MET A 34 -0.67 21.21 8.33
CA MET A 34 -0.34 20.76 9.67
C MET A 34 -1.54 20.85 10.61
N ALA A 35 -2.32 21.93 10.54
CA ALA A 35 -3.53 22.08 11.34
C ALA A 35 -4.58 21.01 10.98
N GLN A 36 -4.82 20.77 9.69
CA GLN A 36 -5.74 19.74 9.23
C GLN A 36 -5.31 18.35 9.68
N GLN A 37 -4.02 18.01 9.59
CA GLN A 37 -3.49 16.73 10.06
C GLN A 37 -3.68 16.56 11.57
N ALA A 38 -3.41 17.61 12.37
CA ALA A 38 -3.55 17.57 13.82
C ALA A 38 -5.01 17.33 14.26
N GLU A 39 -5.99 17.89 13.55
CA GLU A 39 -7.42 17.64 13.83
C GLU A 39 -7.82 16.17 13.61
N LEU A 40 -7.17 15.47 12.68
CA LEU A 40 -7.47 14.10 12.33
C LEU A 40 -6.58 13.07 13.06
N GLU A 41 -5.53 13.51 13.76
CA GLU A 41 -4.52 12.61 14.35
C GLU A 41 -5.12 11.60 15.33
N ALA A 42 -6.13 12.01 16.10
CA ALA A 42 -6.83 11.13 17.05
C ALA A 42 -7.55 9.95 16.37
N LEU A 43 -7.84 10.04 15.07
CA LEU A 43 -8.52 9.00 14.31
C LEU A 43 -7.57 7.96 13.70
N VAL A 44 -6.24 8.17 13.81
CA VAL A 44 -5.24 7.21 13.30
C VAL A 44 -5.42 5.87 13.98
N GLY A 45 -5.50 4.80 13.17
CA GLY A 45 -5.75 3.44 13.65
C GLY A 45 -7.23 3.11 13.92
N GLN A 46 -8.14 4.10 13.91
CA GLN A 46 -9.57 3.89 14.06
C GLN A 46 -10.31 3.87 12.72
N THR A 47 -9.75 4.52 11.70
CA THR A 47 -10.31 4.64 10.35
C THR A 47 -9.22 4.58 9.30
N SER A 48 -9.59 4.31 8.05
CA SER A 48 -8.72 4.51 6.89
C SER A 48 -9.01 5.89 6.28
N PHE A 49 -7.96 6.67 6.03
CA PHE A 49 -8.09 8.01 5.45
C PHE A 49 -8.10 7.94 3.92
N VAL A 50 -9.17 8.44 3.32
CA VAL A 50 -9.31 8.52 1.86
C VAL A 50 -9.02 9.95 1.44
N VAL A 51 -7.83 10.20 0.93
CA VAL A 51 -7.37 11.55 0.58
C VAL A 51 -7.81 11.92 -0.84
N GLU A 52 -8.36 13.12 -0.99
CA GLU A 52 -8.98 13.61 -2.24
C GLU A 52 -8.06 13.52 -3.45
N ASP A 53 -6.77 13.84 -3.32
CA ASP A 53 -5.84 13.78 -4.45
C ASP A 53 -5.67 12.36 -5.01
N ARG A 54 -5.69 11.34 -4.13
CA ARG A 54 -5.66 9.93 -4.55
C ARG A 54 -6.98 9.49 -5.15
N TRP A 55 -8.10 9.94 -4.58
CA TRP A 55 -9.42 9.67 -5.13
C TRP A 55 -9.57 10.21 -6.54
N ARG A 56 -9.07 11.41 -6.81
CA ARG A 56 -9.16 12.06 -8.13
C ARG A 56 -8.12 11.55 -9.13
N SER A 57 -6.87 11.37 -8.70
CA SER A 57 -5.80 10.95 -9.61
C SER A 57 -5.78 9.45 -9.89
N ARG A 58 -6.37 8.62 -9.00
CA ARG A 58 -6.36 7.15 -9.09
C ARG A 58 -7.68 6.53 -8.63
N PRO A 59 -8.80 6.89 -9.24
CA PRO A 59 -10.13 6.52 -8.75
C PRO A 59 -10.34 5.01 -8.68
N GLU A 60 -9.91 4.25 -9.68
CA GLU A 60 -10.10 2.80 -9.73
C GLU A 60 -9.32 2.08 -8.62
N GLN A 61 -8.04 2.44 -8.41
CA GLN A 61 -7.25 1.84 -7.34
C GLN A 61 -7.80 2.19 -5.96
N MET A 62 -8.24 3.44 -5.76
CA MET A 62 -8.76 3.90 -4.48
C MET A 62 -10.08 3.19 -4.14
N ARG A 63 -11.00 3.10 -5.09
CA ARG A 63 -12.27 2.38 -4.94
C ARG A 63 -12.04 0.89 -4.67
N ALA A 64 -11.15 0.23 -5.42
CA ALA A 64 -10.80 -1.17 -5.19
C ALA A 64 -10.20 -1.40 -3.80
N ARG A 65 -9.37 -0.46 -3.31
CA ARG A 65 -8.78 -0.52 -1.98
C ARG A 65 -9.82 -0.39 -0.87
N ILE A 66 -10.77 0.53 -1.01
CA ILE A 66 -11.90 0.67 -0.07
C ILE A 66 -12.71 -0.62 -0.03
N LEU A 67 -13.09 -1.17 -1.19
CA LEU A 67 -13.82 -2.45 -1.27
C LEU A 67 -13.07 -3.58 -0.57
N ALA A 68 -11.76 -3.68 -0.80
CA ALA A 68 -10.92 -4.70 -0.16
C ALA A 68 -10.87 -4.55 1.38
N HIS A 69 -10.77 -3.31 1.89
CA HIS A 69 -10.82 -3.03 3.34
C HIS A 69 -12.22 -3.28 3.93
N ALA A 70 -13.28 -3.02 3.17
CA ALA A 70 -14.67 -3.32 3.54
C ALA A 70 -15.04 -4.82 3.45
N GLY A 71 -14.11 -5.68 3.03
CA GLY A 71 -14.35 -7.13 2.91
C GLY A 71 -15.02 -7.55 1.60
N VAL A 72 -15.11 -6.64 0.61
CA VAL A 72 -15.73 -6.89 -0.71
C VAL A 72 -14.64 -7.30 -1.70
N PHE A 73 -14.38 -8.61 -1.80
CA PHE A 73 -13.36 -9.17 -2.69
C PHE A 73 -13.63 -10.67 -2.95
N THR A 74 -13.08 -11.18 -4.04
CA THR A 74 -12.98 -12.64 -4.26
C THR A 74 -11.75 -13.17 -3.53
N GLN A 75 -11.95 -14.18 -2.68
CA GLN A 75 -10.89 -14.80 -1.91
C GLN A 75 -10.19 -15.89 -2.72
N VAL A 76 -8.88 -15.80 -2.85
CA VAL A 76 -8.00 -16.81 -3.43
C VAL A 76 -7.04 -17.31 -2.35
N TYR A 77 -6.81 -18.63 -2.27
CA TYR A 77 -5.88 -19.17 -1.30
C TYR A 77 -4.46 -19.31 -1.87
N ALA A 78 -3.45 -18.88 -1.14
CA ALA A 78 -2.05 -18.97 -1.55
C ALA A 78 -1.60 -20.42 -1.86
N ARG A 79 -2.20 -21.44 -1.22
CA ARG A 79 -1.95 -22.86 -1.53
C ARG A 79 -2.35 -23.23 -2.96
N ASN A 80 -3.29 -22.51 -3.55
CA ASN A 80 -3.75 -22.67 -4.92
C ASN A 80 -2.93 -21.85 -5.93
N CYS A 81 -1.90 -21.12 -5.47
CA CYS A 81 -1.02 -20.32 -6.29
C CYS A 81 0.38 -20.93 -6.34
N GLU A 82 1.07 -20.71 -7.44
CA GLU A 82 2.49 -20.96 -7.59
C GLU A 82 3.27 -19.66 -7.35
N LEU A 83 4.34 -19.73 -6.56
CA LEU A 83 5.27 -18.63 -6.37
C LEU A 83 6.34 -18.70 -7.44
N ARG A 84 6.53 -17.60 -8.18
CA ARG A 84 7.59 -17.47 -9.20
C ARG A 84 8.35 -16.17 -9.02
N ARG A 85 9.62 -16.18 -9.35
CA ARG A 85 10.37 -14.95 -9.62
C ARG A 85 9.82 -14.34 -10.90
N ILE A 86 9.64 -13.00 -10.89
CA ILE A 86 9.18 -12.25 -12.07
C ILE A 86 10.18 -11.14 -12.40
N ASP A 87 10.13 -10.67 -13.64
CA ASP A 87 10.94 -9.56 -14.10
C ASP A 87 10.35 -8.21 -13.71
N LYS A 88 11.14 -7.17 -13.94
CA LYS A 88 10.74 -5.78 -13.63
C LYS A 88 9.54 -5.32 -14.46
N PRO A 89 9.45 -5.53 -15.78
CA PRO A 89 8.30 -5.14 -16.58
C PRO A 89 6.98 -5.74 -16.08
N THR A 90 6.98 -7.05 -15.77
CA THR A 90 5.81 -7.75 -15.24
C THR A 90 5.36 -7.16 -13.89
N ALA A 91 6.29 -6.94 -12.96
CA ALA A 91 5.98 -6.34 -11.66
C ALA A 91 5.46 -4.91 -11.81
N ALA A 92 6.09 -4.09 -12.65
CA ALA A 92 5.70 -2.70 -12.87
C ALA A 92 4.30 -2.58 -13.49
N ALA A 93 3.98 -3.42 -14.49
CA ALA A 93 2.66 -3.45 -15.12
C ALA A 93 1.57 -3.82 -14.10
N PHE A 94 1.82 -4.83 -13.25
CA PHE A 94 0.89 -5.23 -12.20
C PHE A 94 0.70 -4.14 -11.14
N LEU A 95 1.78 -3.56 -10.62
CA LEU A 95 1.73 -2.56 -9.57
C LEU A 95 1.12 -1.23 -10.04
N LYS A 96 1.23 -0.91 -11.33
CA LYS A 96 0.59 0.29 -11.91
C LYS A 96 -0.92 0.30 -11.71
N GLN A 97 -1.57 -0.85 -11.74
CA GLN A 97 -3.03 -0.99 -11.55
C GLN A 97 -3.43 -1.37 -10.11
N SER A 98 -2.50 -1.87 -9.30
CA SER A 98 -2.83 -2.52 -8.02
C SER A 98 -2.22 -1.84 -6.79
N HIS A 99 -1.36 -0.82 -6.97
CA HIS A 99 -0.66 -0.17 -5.86
C HIS A 99 -0.55 1.35 -6.08
N ASP A 100 -0.63 2.13 -4.99
CA ASP A 100 -0.56 3.60 -5.03
C ASP A 100 0.79 4.15 -5.50
N TYR A 101 1.83 3.38 -5.27
CA TYR A 101 3.19 3.72 -5.69
C TYR A 101 3.63 2.77 -6.80
N ALA A 102 4.25 3.33 -7.86
CA ALA A 102 4.82 2.56 -8.95
C ALA A 102 5.96 1.63 -8.49
N ASP A 103 6.48 0.83 -9.44
CA ASP A 103 7.67 -0.01 -9.26
C ASP A 103 8.79 0.71 -8.50
N ALA A 104 9.47 -0.03 -7.65
CA ALA A 104 10.57 0.46 -6.83
C ALA A 104 11.90 -0.16 -7.28
N LEU A 105 13.01 0.50 -6.88
CA LEU A 105 14.33 -0.09 -7.03
C LEU A 105 14.46 -1.29 -6.08
N CYS A 106 14.27 -2.49 -6.60
CA CYS A 106 14.29 -3.73 -5.84
C CYS A 106 15.08 -4.84 -6.54
N ARG A 107 15.52 -5.84 -5.77
CA ARG A 107 16.28 -7.00 -6.25
C ARG A 107 15.39 -8.23 -6.41
N TYR A 108 14.48 -8.43 -5.48
CA TYR A 108 13.66 -9.63 -5.45
C TYR A 108 12.22 -9.26 -5.77
N ARG A 109 11.69 -9.84 -6.85
CA ARG A 109 10.31 -9.68 -7.30
C ARG A 109 9.66 -11.04 -7.39
N TYR A 110 8.50 -11.18 -6.74
CA TYR A 110 7.74 -12.42 -6.73
C TYR A 110 6.33 -12.17 -7.22
N GLY A 111 5.82 -13.11 -8.03
CA GLY A 111 4.43 -13.19 -8.43
C GLY A 111 3.78 -14.46 -7.89
N LEU A 112 2.53 -14.35 -7.47
CA LEU A 112 1.67 -15.49 -7.18
C LEU A 112 0.76 -15.73 -8.39
N PHE A 113 0.93 -16.89 -9.03
CA PHE A 113 0.17 -17.30 -10.19
C PHE A 113 -0.85 -18.37 -9.82
N LEU A 114 -2.09 -18.18 -10.19
CA LEU A 114 -3.18 -19.11 -9.90
C LEU A 114 -2.93 -20.45 -10.61
N LYS A 115 -2.86 -21.56 -9.86
CA LYS A 115 -2.70 -22.91 -10.40
C LYS A 115 -4.01 -23.62 -10.66
N ARG A 116 -5.00 -23.37 -9.79
CA ARG A 116 -6.31 -23.97 -9.85
C ARG A 116 -7.35 -23.09 -9.17
N LEU A 117 -8.55 -23.08 -9.72
CA LEU A 117 -9.75 -22.49 -9.12
C LEU A 117 -10.39 -23.56 -8.23
N THR A 118 -10.59 -23.27 -6.96
CA THR A 118 -11.29 -24.16 -6.03
C THR A 118 -11.98 -23.32 -4.98
N GLY A 119 -13.33 -23.35 -4.99
CA GLY A 119 -14.14 -22.87 -3.89
C GLY A 119 -14.01 -21.39 -3.55
N GLU A 120 -13.71 -20.56 -4.55
CA GLU A 120 -13.65 -19.12 -4.37
C GLU A 120 -15.03 -18.58 -4.06
N LYS A 121 -15.16 -17.89 -2.93
CA LYS A 121 -16.33 -17.05 -2.69
C LYS A 121 -16.17 -15.79 -3.53
N GLN A 122 -17.00 -15.65 -4.54
CA GLN A 122 -17.03 -14.46 -5.39
C GLN A 122 -17.89 -13.37 -4.74
N TYR A 123 -17.32 -12.20 -4.52
CA TYR A 123 -18.02 -11.04 -4.03
C TYR A 123 -17.92 -9.91 -5.06
N GLY A 124 -19.05 -9.38 -5.51
CA GLY A 124 -19.11 -8.27 -6.46
C GLY A 124 -18.61 -8.61 -7.87
N ALA A 125 -18.30 -7.60 -8.66
CA ALA A 125 -17.74 -7.73 -10.01
C ALA A 125 -16.23 -8.03 -9.94
N ALA A 126 -15.86 -9.24 -9.52
CA ALA A 126 -14.47 -9.67 -9.51
C ALA A 126 -13.98 -9.94 -10.94
N PRO A 127 -12.67 -9.75 -11.20
CA PRO A 127 -12.10 -10.13 -12.49
C PRO A 127 -12.26 -11.63 -12.72
N VAL A 128 -12.44 -12.00 -14.00
CA VAL A 128 -12.44 -13.43 -14.38
C VAL A 128 -11.06 -14.01 -14.09
N LEU A 129 -11.04 -15.05 -13.25
CA LEU A 129 -9.82 -15.75 -12.88
C LEU A 129 -9.64 -17.01 -13.72
N GLU A 130 -8.47 -17.17 -14.29
CA GLU A 130 -8.06 -18.35 -15.04
C GLU A 130 -6.77 -18.92 -14.47
N GLN A 131 -6.52 -20.19 -14.77
CA GLN A 131 -5.22 -20.78 -14.44
C GLN A 131 -4.09 -20.00 -15.13
N GLY A 132 -3.05 -19.66 -14.38
CA GLY A 132 -1.94 -18.82 -14.84
C GLY A 132 -2.12 -17.34 -14.58
N THR A 133 -3.30 -16.86 -14.10
CA THR A 133 -3.50 -15.46 -13.74
C THR A 133 -2.53 -15.06 -12.62
N LEU A 134 -1.82 -13.94 -12.81
CA LEU A 134 -1.01 -13.29 -11.77
C LEU A 134 -1.93 -12.56 -10.81
N VAL A 135 -2.05 -13.04 -9.58
CA VAL A 135 -3.02 -12.56 -8.58
C VAL A 135 -2.41 -11.71 -7.46
N ALA A 136 -1.09 -11.77 -7.27
CA ALA A 136 -0.39 -10.87 -6.35
C ALA A 136 1.08 -10.72 -6.72
N VAL A 137 1.65 -9.56 -6.36
CA VAL A 137 3.07 -9.23 -6.55
C VAL A 137 3.67 -8.72 -5.24
N ALA A 138 4.91 -9.13 -4.98
CA ALA A 138 5.72 -8.62 -3.89
C ALA A 138 7.10 -8.17 -4.37
N GLU A 139 7.60 -7.06 -3.80
CA GLU A 139 8.91 -6.50 -4.09
C GLU A 139 9.75 -6.33 -2.82
N PHE A 140 11.01 -6.76 -2.89
CA PHE A 140 11.97 -6.63 -1.80
C PHE A 140 13.28 -6.02 -2.29
N SER A 141 13.93 -5.25 -1.43
CA SER A 141 15.20 -4.59 -1.73
C SER A 141 16.35 -5.59 -1.92
N ASN A 142 17.50 -5.06 -2.30
CA ASN A 142 18.77 -5.76 -2.09
C ASN A 142 19.03 -5.95 -0.59
N LEU A 143 19.80 -6.99 -0.25
CA LEU A 143 20.37 -7.12 1.08
C LEU A 143 21.34 -5.96 1.34
N ARG A 144 21.28 -5.37 2.52
CA ARG A 144 22.19 -4.35 3.00
C ARG A 144 22.80 -4.78 4.33
N ASN A 145 24.11 -4.64 4.46
CA ASN A 145 24.74 -4.81 5.75
C ASN A 145 24.47 -3.55 6.58
N LEU A 146 23.78 -3.72 7.67
CA LEU A 146 23.48 -2.68 8.65
C LEU A 146 24.10 -3.06 9.97
N ASP A 147 24.49 -2.06 10.76
CA ASP A 147 24.77 -2.24 12.17
C ASP A 147 23.46 -1.98 12.94
N LEU A 148 23.02 -2.97 13.65
CA LEU A 148 21.80 -2.93 14.47
C LEU A 148 22.22 -3.20 15.91
N ASP A 149 22.38 -2.14 16.70
CA ASP A 149 22.79 -2.21 18.10
C ASP A 149 24.13 -2.93 18.29
N GLY A 150 25.11 -2.67 17.41
CA GLY A 150 26.44 -3.31 17.43
C GLY A 150 26.49 -4.69 16.77
N ILE A 151 25.39 -5.18 16.23
CA ILE A 151 25.33 -6.47 15.53
C ILE A 151 25.23 -6.21 14.01
N ARG A 152 26.17 -6.78 13.26
CA ARG A 152 26.17 -6.73 11.81
C ARG A 152 25.06 -7.63 11.27
N SER A 153 24.06 -7.03 10.60
CA SER A 153 22.88 -7.71 10.09
C SER A 153 22.73 -7.52 8.57
N ARG A 154 22.42 -8.60 7.87
CA ARG A 154 22.08 -8.59 6.44
C ARG A 154 20.58 -8.32 6.29
N SER A 155 20.20 -7.05 6.27
CA SER A 155 18.83 -6.59 6.29
C SER A 155 18.23 -6.48 4.88
N CYS A 156 16.98 -6.90 4.74
CA CYS A 156 16.17 -6.74 3.53
C CYS A 156 14.92 -5.89 3.83
N GLN A 157 14.53 -5.01 2.92
CA GLN A 157 13.28 -4.27 3.04
C GLN A 157 12.21 -4.90 2.16
N TRP A 158 11.06 -5.22 2.76
CA TRP A 158 9.84 -5.51 2.01
C TRP A 158 9.22 -4.19 1.57
N ILE A 159 9.27 -3.90 0.26
CA ILE A 159 8.94 -2.59 -0.28
C ILE A 159 7.48 -2.50 -0.69
N ARG A 160 6.96 -3.56 -1.36
CA ARG A 160 5.61 -3.60 -1.93
C ARG A 160 4.97 -4.97 -1.76
N TYR A 161 3.69 -4.97 -1.54
CA TYR A 161 2.79 -6.10 -1.75
C TYR A 161 1.46 -5.59 -2.26
N ALA A 162 0.96 -6.18 -3.35
CA ALA A 162 -0.37 -5.90 -3.85
C ALA A 162 -1.01 -7.18 -4.37
N SER A 163 -2.31 -7.31 -4.15
CA SER A 163 -3.17 -8.27 -4.86
C SER A 163 -3.85 -7.59 -6.05
N LEU A 164 -4.28 -8.36 -7.02
CA LEU A 164 -5.08 -7.87 -8.12
C LEU A 164 -6.36 -7.19 -7.57
N PRO A 165 -6.78 -6.02 -8.11
CA PRO A 165 -8.02 -5.36 -7.67
C PRO A 165 -9.21 -6.33 -7.63
N GLY A 166 -10.00 -6.28 -6.56
CA GLY A 166 -11.11 -7.21 -6.32
C GLY A 166 -10.71 -8.61 -5.86
N ILE A 167 -9.42 -8.90 -5.68
CA ILE A 167 -8.90 -10.18 -5.20
C ILE A 167 -8.15 -10.02 -3.88
N ARG A 168 -8.36 -10.95 -2.97
CA ARG A 168 -7.52 -11.12 -1.77
C ARG A 168 -6.89 -12.50 -1.78
N VAL A 169 -5.54 -12.53 -1.67
CA VAL A 169 -4.81 -13.81 -1.62
C VAL A 169 -4.52 -14.16 -0.16
N GLU A 170 -5.36 -15.01 0.42
CA GLU A 170 -5.21 -15.48 1.80
C GLU A 170 -3.94 -16.31 1.96
N GLY A 171 -3.08 -15.92 2.92
CA GLY A 171 -1.74 -16.50 3.10
C GLY A 171 -0.72 -16.06 2.04
N GLY A 172 -1.09 -15.14 1.13
CA GLY A 172 -0.22 -14.66 0.05
C GLY A 172 1.05 -13.99 0.56
N MET A 173 0.91 -13.11 1.54
CA MET A 173 2.05 -12.42 2.17
C MET A 173 3.04 -13.41 2.80
N GLY A 174 2.56 -14.39 3.57
CA GLY A 174 3.41 -15.44 4.16
C GLY A 174 4.14 -16.26 3.09
N LYS A 175 3.47 -16.57 1.98
CA LYS A 175 4.06 -17.35 0.89
C LYS A 175 5.19 -16.60 0.18
N VAL A 176 5.03 -15.31 -0.12
CA VAL A 176 6.09 -14.51 -0.75
C VAL A 176 7.25 -14.24 0.20
N LEU A 177 6.96 -14.04 1.51
CA LEU A 177 7.99 -13.94 2.54
C LEU A 177 8.82 -15.22 2.62
N GLY A 178 8.19 -16.40 2.68
CA GLY A 178 8.88 -17.68 2.66
C GLY A 178 9.77 -17.87 1.41
N GLY A 179 9.34 -17.38 0.25
CA GLY A 179 10.16 -17.34 -0.97
C GLY A 179 11.39 -16.46 -0.82
N LEU A 180 11.25 -15.26 -0.25
CA LEU A 180 12.38 -14.37 0.02
C LEU A 180 13.38 -15.03 0.99
N LEU A 181 12.89 -15.59 2.10
CA LEU A 181 13.76 -16.21 3.11
C LEU A 181 14.60 -17.34 2.51
N LYS A 182 14.00 -18.14 1.63
CA LYS A 182 14.70 -19.22 0.93
C LYS A 182 15.75 -18.72 -0.06
N ASP A 183 15.43 -17.65 -0.82
CA ASP A 183 16.28 -17.15 -1.92
C ASP A 183 17.39 -16.21 -1.44
N ALA A 184 17.15 -15.43 -0.40
CA ALA A 184 18.04 -14.36 0.05
C ALA A 184 18.73 -14.64 1.39
N ASP A 185 18.15 -15.50 2.23
CA ASP A 185 18.63 -15.82 3.58
C ASP A 185 19.05 -14.56 4.37
N PRO A 186 18.14 -13.59 4.58
CA PRO A 186 18.43 -12.39 5.34
C PRO A 186 18.50 -12.69 6.85
N ASP A 187 19.16 -11.83 7.62
CA ASP A 187 19.14 -11.90 9.08
C ASP A 187 17.90 -11.19 9.66
N ASP A 188 17.38 -10.20 8.92
CA ASP A 188 16.12 -9.52 9.22
C ASP A 188 15.39 -9.01 7.97
N VAL A 189 14.09 -8.82 8.12
CA VAL A 189 13.25 -8.16 7.10
C VAL A 189 12.55 -6.98 7.74
N MET A 190 12.67 -5.80 7.13
CA MET A 190 12.04 -4.56 7.58
C MET A 190 10.93 -4.14 6.62
N THR A 191 9.87 -3.50 7.13
CA THR A 191 8.78 -2.95 6.31
C THR A 191 8.14 -1.74 6.98
N TYR A 192 7.25 -1.08 6.24
CA TYR A 192 6.48 0.07 6.71
C TYR A 192 4.99 -0.13 6.44
N ALA A 193 4.16 0.15 7.45
CA ALA A 193 2.72 0.29 7.30
C ALA A 193 2.36 1.77 7.17
N ASP A 194 1.61 2.13 6.15
CA ASP A 194 1.09 3.47 5.93
C ASP A 194 -0.06 3.74 6.90
N LEU A 195 0.11 4.71 7.80
CA LEU A 195 -0.86 5.02 8.84
C LEU A 195 -2.16 5.65 8.31
N GLU A 196 -2.21 6.06 7.04
CA GLU A 196 -3.47 6.42 6.39
C GLU A 196 -4.39 5.20 6.23
N TRP A 197 -3.83 3.97 6.18
CA TRP A 197 -4.58 2.77 5.80
C TRP A 197 -4.49 1.61 6.78
N SER A 198 -3.44 1.52 7.57
CA SER A 198 -3.19 0.33 8.37
C SER A 198 -2.28 0.61 9.55
N ASP A 199 -2.60 -0.02 10.67
CA ASP A 199 -1.76 -0.08 11.86
C ASP A 199 -0.68 -1.18 11.80
N GLY A 200 -0.53 -1.86 10.66
CA GLY A 200 0.44 -2.93 10.49
C GLY A 200 -0.02 -4.31 10.98
N GLY A 201 -1.31 -4.53 11.23
CA GLY A 201 -1.85 -5.81 11.71
C GLY A 201 -1.44 -7.01 10.85
N ALA A 202 -1.38 -6.85 9.52
CA ALA A 202 -0.95 -7.91 8.61
C ALA A 202 0.53 -8.31 8.81
N TYR A 203 1.40 -7.37 9.18
CA TYR A 203 2.80 -7.66 9.48
C TYR A 203 2.96 -8.32 10.85
N ARG A 204 2.22 -7.85 11.87
CA ARG A 204 2.19 -8.51 13.19
C ARG A 204 1.76 -9.95 13.08
N ALA A 205 0.75 -10.25 12.26
CA ALA A 205 0.30 -11.62 12.00
C ALA A 205 1.37 -12.53 11.33
N LEU A 206 2.40 -11.93 10.72
CA LEU A 206 3.56 -12.62 10.15
C LEU A 206 4.76 -12.69 11.11
N GLY A 207 4.61 -12.22 12.35
CA GLY A 207 5.67 -12.24 13.36
C GLY A 207 6.61 -11.03 13.32
N PHE A 208 6.22 -9.95 12.62
CA PHE A 208 6.99 -8.70 12.67
C PHE A 208 6.66 -7.92 13.95
N ASP A 209 7.69 -7.43 14.59
CA ASP A 209 7.59 -6.53 15.75
C ASP A 209 7.54 -5.07 15.28
N PHE A 210 6.75 -4.27 16.00
CA PHE A 210 6.78 -2.82 15.86
C PHE A 210 8.13 -2.26 16.34
N VAL A 211 8.69 -1.32 15.59
CA VAL A 211 9.98 -0.68 15.94
C VAL A 211 9.78 0.76 16.37
N ASP A 212 9.27 1.59 15.46
CA ASP A 212 9.03 3.02 15.70
C ASP A 212 8.02 3.61 14.70
N LEU A 213 7.66 4.87 14.94
CA LEU A 213 6.90 5.69 14.00
C LEU A 213 7.84 6.55 13.15
N ARG A 214 7.56 6.61 11.86
CA ARG A 214 8.22 7.53 10.93
C ARG A 214 7.39 8.80 10.82
N ARG A 215 8.08 9.92 10.78
CA ARG A 215 7.45 11.24 10.73
C ARG A 215 6.51 11.37 9.52
N PRO A 216 5.44 12.16 9.64
CA PRO A 216 4.63 12.60 8.51
C PRO A 216 5.47 13.21 7.40
N VAL A 217 4.99 13.06 6.17
CA VAL A 217 5.61 13.64 4.97
C VAL A 217 4.68 14.71 4.42
N LEU A 218 5.25 15.89 4.20
CA LEU A 218 4.56 17.01 3.59
C LEU A 218 4.59 16.87 2.06
N PHE A 219 3.44 17.07 1.43
CA PHE A 219 3.27 17.01 -0.02
C PHE A 219 2.75 18.34 -0.57
N ARG A 220 3.25 18.69 -1.75
CA ARG A 220 2.60 19.63 -2.67
C ARG A 220 1.72 18.84 -3.62
N ILE A 221 0.51 19.33 -3.87
CA ILE A 221 -0.46 18.71 -4.77
C ILE A 221 -0.79 19.73 -5.85
N ASP A 222 -0.65 19.29 -7.09
CA ASP A 222 -1.07 20.07 -8.26
C ASP A 222 -2.60 20.10 -8.33
N PRO A 223 -3.25 21.27 -8.28
CA PRO A 223 -4.71 21.37 -8.23
C PRO A 223 -5.42 20.97 -9.52
N PHE A 224 -4.70 20.79 -10.64
CA PHE A 224 -5.26 20.41 -11.93
C PHE A 224 -5.12 18.91 -12.19
N THR A 225 -3.94 18.35 -11.88
CA THR A 225 -3.65 16.93 -12.15
C THR A 225 -3.83 16.05 -10.92
N TRP A 226 -3.97 16.65 -9.72
CA TRP A 226 -4.03 15.96 -8.43
C TRP A 226 -2.79 15.10 -8.13
N THR A 227 -1.69 15.42 -8.78
CA THR A 227 -0.41 14.74 -8.56
C THR A 227 0.27 15.28 -7.30
N ARG A 228 0.58 14.38 -6.36
CA ARG A 228 1.33 14.76 -5.15
C ARG A 228 2.84 14.59 -5.34
N THR A 229 3.61 15.54 -4.83
CA THR A 229 5.06 15.52 -4.81
C THR A 229 5.54 15.79 -3.38
N ALA A 230 6.36 14.88 -2.83
CA ALA A 230 6.90 15.06 -1.48
C ALA A 230 7.90 16.24 -1.46
N VAL A 231 7.73 17.14 -0.51
CA VAL A 231 8.62 18.29 -0.28
C VAL A 231 10.03 17.81 0.03
N GLY A 232 11.03 18.45 -0.55
CA GLY A 232 12.43 18.06 -0.42
C GLY A 232 12.84 16.80 -1.20
N SER A 233 11.95 16.21 -1.98
CA SER A 233 12.32 15.12 -2.90
C SER A 233 13.02 15.65 -4.14
N ARG A 234 13.75 14.76 -4.86
CA ARG A 234 14.37 15.13 -6.14
C ARG A 234 13.37 15.59 -7.22
N LYS A 235 12.10 15.25 -7.07
CA LYS A 235 11.01 15.66 -7.97
C LYS A 235 10.39 17.00 -7.60
N ASP A 236 10.68 17.51 -6.40
CA ASP A 236 10.12 18.78 -5.91
C ASP A 236 10.62 20.00 -6.69
N VAL A 237 11.82 19.91 -7.26
CA VAL A 237 12.43 21.00 -8.07
C VAL A 237 11.69 21.24 -9.38
N SER A 238 10.92 20.27 -9.86
CA SER A 238 10.15 20.33 -11.12
C SER A 238 8.66 20.47 -10.91
N ALA A 239 8.19 20.67 -9.68
CA ALA A 239 6.78 20.81 -9.37
C ALA A 239 6.27 22.18 -9.87
N PRO A 240 5.44 22.21 -10.92
CA PRO A 240 4.80 23.45 -11.33
C PRO A 240 3.64 23.68 -10.37
N ALA A 241 3.49 24.87 -9.89
CA ALA A 241 2.21 25.54 -9.78
C ALA A 241 2.40 26.84 -9.00
N ASP A 242 1.88 27.89 -9.56
CA ASP A 242 1.81 29.21 -8.92
C ASP A 242 0.93 29.21 -7.64
N SER A 243 0.28 28.09 -7.30
CA SER A 243 -0.52 27.93 -6.07
C SER A 243 -0.81 26.45 -5.79
N PRO A 244 0.17 25.66 -5.29
CA PRO A 244 -0.06 24.27 -4.94
C PRO A 244 -1.02 24.15 -3.77
N LEU A 245 -1.76 23.05 -3.72
CA LEU A 245 -2.40 22.59 -2.51
C LEU A 245 -1.38 21.83 -1.65
N TRP A 246 -1.63 21.77 -0.36
CA TRP A 246 -0.73 21.14 0.60
C TRP A 246 -1.43 20.00 1.35
N TYR A 247 -0.68 18.97 1.64
CA TYR A 247 -1.15 17.84 2.43
C TYR A 247 -0.03 17.26 3.29
N LEU A 248 -0.27 17.10 4.57
CA LEU A 248 0.61 16.39 5.49
C LEU A 248 -0.02 15.03 5.82
N ASN A 249 0.68 13.92 5.50
CA ASN A 249 0.19 12.58 5.79
C ASN A 249 0.39 12.21 7.28
N PHE A 250 -0.03 11.01 7.68
CA PHE A 250 0.10 10.54 9.07
C PHE A 250 1.40 9.76 9.33
N GLY A 251 2.33 9.73 8.37
CA GLY A 251 3.56 8.96 8.47
C GLY A 251 3.36 7.47 8.29
N SER A 252 4.26 6.69 8.86
CA SER A 252 4.19 5.22 8.78
C SER A 252 4.75 4.56 10.02
N ALA A 253 4.26 3.36 10.34
CA ALA A 253 4.80 2.51 11.37
C ALA A 253 5.84 1.55 10.76
N ARG A 254 7.03 1.51 11.35
CA ARG A 254 8.10 0.59 10.94
C ARG A 254 7.99 -0.72 11.71
N TYR A 255 8.10 -1.81 10.96
CA TYR A 255 8.05 -3.17 11.47
C TYR A 255 9.31 -3.94 11.07
N ARG A 256 9.74 -4.88 11.92
CA ARG A 256 10.90 -5.73 11.67
C ARG A 256 10.63 -7.17 12.09
N LEU A 257 10.99 -8.11 11.22
CA LEU A 257 11.06 -9.52 11.51
C LEU A 257 12.54 -9.89 11.70
N ARG A 258 12.95 -10.25 12.92
CA ARG A 258 14.29 -10.78 13.21
C ARG A 258 14.27 -12.28 12.98
N LEU A 259 15.28 -12.79 12.29
CA LEU A 259 15.43 -14.20 11.91
C LEU A 259 16.64 -14.85 12.60
N ARG A 260 17.60 -14.01 12.99
CA ARG A 260 18.82 -14.39 13.74
C ARG A 260 19.18 -13.31 14.76
#